data_6be5a77e3bbdd912f77649462bab337e
#
_entry.id   6be5a77e3bbdd912f77649462bab337e
#
_cell.length_a   1.000
_cell.length_b   1.000
_cell.length_c   1.000
_cell.angle_alpha   90.00
_cell.angle_beta   90.00
_cell.angle_gamma   90.00
#
_symmetry.space_group_name_H-M   'P 1'
#
loop_
_entity.id
_entity.type
_entity.pdbx_description
1 polymer ?
#
loop_
_entity_poly.entity_id
_entity_poly.type
_entity_poly.pdbx_seq_one_letter_code
_entity_poly.pdbx_strand_id
1 'polypeptide(L)'
;MAIDSDLDLVEIAPEADPPVCKIMDFGKFKYEIAQKARSARKNQTHVLIKEMKMRPKIDTHDYETKKAHIERFLRGGDKVKVTMMFRGREQARPDTGYRLLVKLAEDVVDCATVEFAPKLDGRNMVMVLAPTKRKNEAVAEARAARQAAQSSVENSTQNSPE
;
A
#
# COMPACT_ATOMS: atom_id res chain seq x y z
N MET A 1 -21.05 41.13 21.43
CA MET A 1 -19.87 40.25 21.59
C MET A 1 -19.26 39.87 20.25
N ALA A 2 -19.92 39.10 19.34
CA ALA A 2 -19.30 38.75 18.06
C ALA A 2 -19.10 39.98 17.16
N ILE A 3 -20.08 40.83 17.06
CA ILE A 3 -20.05 42.09 16.29
C ILE A 3 -18.98 43.05 16.82
N ASP A 4 -18.81 43.13 18.14
CA ASP A 4 -17.79 44.00 18.78
C ASP A 4 -16.35 43.54 18.52
N SER A 5 -16.19 42.26 18.18
CA SER A 5 -14.90 41.64 17.86
C SER A 5 -14.65 41.43 16.36
N ASP A 6 -15.56 41.88 15.50
CA ASP A 6 -15.55 41.70 14.03
C ASP A 6 -15.36 40.21 13.63
N LEU A 7 -16.07 39.32 14.36
CA LEU A 7 -16.05 37.88 14.19
C LEU A 7 -17.45 37.32 13.95
N ASP A 8 -17.50 36.16 13.33
CA ASP A 8 -18.74 35.45 13.05
C ASP A 8 -19.17 34.59 14.24
N LEU A 9 -20.48 34.52 14.49
CA LEU A 9 -21.08 33.57 15.41
C LEU A 9 -21.51 32.31 14.64
N VAL A 10 -20.84 31.20 14.90
CA VAL A 10 -21.07 29.93 14.21
C VAL A 10 -21.69 28.91 15.15
N GLU A 11 -22.82 28.38 14.75
CA GLU A 11 -23.50 27.30 15.47
C GLU A 11 -22.84 25.95 15.14
N ILE A 12 -22.27 25.28 16.17
CA ILE A 12 -21.53 24.02 16.02
C ILE A 12 -22.44 22.82 16.27
N ALA A 13 -23.30 22.89 17.27
CA ALA A 13 -24.20 21.84 17.65
C ALA A 13 -25.63 22.41 17.85
N PRO A 14 -26.42 22.50 16.78
CA PRO A 14 -27.77 23.04 16.85
C PRO A 14 -28.73 22.17 17.66
N GLU A 15 -28.52 20.87 17.65
CA GLU A 15 -29.40 19.88 18.31
C GLU A 15 -29.08 19.68 19.79
N ALA A 16 -28.04 20.33 20.32
CA ALA A 16 -27.75 20.28 21.74
C ALA A 16 -28.67 21.21 22.54
N ASP A 17 -29.04 20.80 23.74
CA ASP A 17 -29.81 21.63 24.65
C ASP A 17 -28.99 22.00 25.90
N PRO A 18 -28.49 23.24 25.99
CA PRO A 18 -28.62 24.38 25.06
C PRO A 18 -27.72 24.27 23.81
N PRO A 19 -28.11 24.93 22.67
CA PRO A 19 -27.32 24.90 21.45
C PRO A 19 -25.95 25.54 21.65
N VAL A 20 -24.91 24.93 21.08
CA VAL A 20 -23.52 25.36 21.27
C VAL A 20 -23.08 26.21 20.07
N CYS A 21 -22.75 27.49 20.34
CA CYS A 21 -22.22 28.42 19.38
C CYS A 21 -20.76 28.80 19.70
N LYS A 22 -19.98 29.07 18.66
CA LYS A 22 -18.60 29.53 18.79
C LYS A 22 -18.39 30.80 17.98
N ILE A 23 -17.67 31.79 18.59
CA ILE A 23 -17.26 32.99 17.90
C ILE A 23 -15.92 32.70 17.21
N MET A 24 -15.87 32.90 15.88
CA MET A 24 -14.66 32.69 15.09
C MET A 24 -14.77 33.38 13.74
N ASP A 25 -13.63 33.57 13.06
CA ASP A 25 -13.59 33.89 11.63
C ASP A 25 -13.98 32.67 10.81
N PHE A 26 -15.20 32.64 10.28
CA PHE A 26 -15.74 31.52 9.52
C PHE A 26 -15.00 31.33 8.18
N GLY A 27 -14.54 32.42 7.56
CA GLY A 27 -13.76 32.39 6.33
C GLY A 27 -12.44 31.60 6.52
N LYS A 28 -11.71 31.96 7.56
CA LYS A 28 -10.47 31.28 7.96
C LYS A 28 -10.71 29.80 8.34
N PHE A 29 -11.72 29.53 9.12
CA PHE A 29 -12.09 28.16 9.52
C PHE A 29 -12.43 27.27 8.31
N LYS A 30 -13.21 27.78 7.36
CA LYS A 30 -13.55 27.09 6.11
C LYS A 30 -12.30 26.79 5.27
N TYR A 31 -11.39 27.76 5.19
CA TYR A 31 -10.11 27.59 4.48
C TYR A 31 -9.24 26.51 5.14
N GLU A 32 -9.10 26.53 6.47
CA GLU A 32 -8.32 25.54 7.20
C GLU A 32 -8.87 24.13 7.06
N ILE A 33 -10.21 23.96 7.12
CA ILE A 33 -10.86 22.67 6.88
C ILE A 33 -10.59 22.18 5.46
N ALA A 34 -10.73 23.05 4.47
CA ALA A 34 -10.47 22.70 3.07
C ALA A 34 -8.98 22.32 2.86
N GLN A 35 -8.06 23.00 3.51
CA GLN A 35 -6.64 22.68 3.47
C GLN A 35 -6.31 21.36 4.16
N LYS A 36 -6.90 21.09 5.34
CA LYS A 36 -6.79 19.79 6.03
C LYS A 36 -7.34 18.66 5.16
N ALA A 37 -8.50 18.85 4.53
CA ALA A 37 -9.09 17.86 3.65
C ALA A 37 -8.22 17.59 2.40
N ARG A 38 -7.59 18.61 1.81
CA ARG A 38 -6.63 18.45 0.71
C ARG A 38 -5.39 17.68 1.15
N SER A 39 -4.82 18.03 2.30
CA SER A 39 -3.65 17.34 2.83
C SER A 39 -3.96 15.89 3.20
N ALA A 40 -5.13 15.62 3.80
CA ALA A 40 -5.59 14.27 4.11
C ALA A 40 -5.73 13.42 2.84
N ARG A 41 -6.36 13.96 1.78
CA ARG A 41 -6.45 13.26 0.47
C ARG A 41 -5.08 13.01 -0.15
N LYS A 42 -4.16 13.97 -0.09
CA LYS A 42 -2.79 13.82 -0.62
C LYS A 42 -2.00 12.76 0.14
N ASN A 43 -2.23 12.63 1.43
CA ASN A 43 -1.53 11.68 2.30
C ASN A 43 -2.26 10.32 2.38
N GLN A 44 -3.44 10.20 1.79
CA GLN A 44 -4.18 8.95 1.74
C GLN A 44 -3.42 7.94 0.87
N THR A 45 -2.90 6.90 1.51
CA THR A 45 -2.15 5.84 0.84
C THR A 45 -3.13 4.76 0.37
N HIS A 46 -3.30 4.64 -0.95
CA HIS A 46 -4.12 3.59 -1.53
C HIS A 46 -3.30 2.29 -1.66
N VAL A 47 -3.83 1.22 -1.09
CA VAL A 47 -3.30 -0.14 -1.33
C VAL A 47 -3.80 -0.58 -2.70
N LEU A 48 -2.86 -0.79 -3.62
CA LEU A 48 -3.16 -1.27 -4.96
C LEU A 48 -3.02 -2.79 -5.00
N ILE A 49 -3.89 -3.45 -5.77
CA ILE A 49 -3.75 -4.88 -6.06
C ILE A 49 -2.97 -5.01 -7.36
N LYS A 50 -1.74 -5.50 -7.29
CA LYS A 50 -0.89 -5.78 -8.44
C LYS A 50 -1.17 -7.19 -8.95
N GLU A 51 -1.35 -7.34 -10.25
CA GLU A 51 -1.54 -8.67 -10.85
C GLU A 51 -0.24 -9.20 -11.44
N MET A 52 0.08 -10.46 -11.08
CA MET A 52 1.20 -11.21 -11.66
C MET A 52 0.68 -12.50 -12.30
N LYS A 53 0.92 -12.64 -13.60
CA LYS A 53 0.50 -13.82 -14.37
C LYS A 53 1.65 -14.81 -14.52
N MET A 54 1.36 -16.08 -14.25
CA MET A 54 2.29 -17.21 -14.34
C MET A 54 1.68 -18.36 -15.13
N ARG A 55 2.51 -19.30 -15.55
CA ARG A 55 2.10 -20.55 -16.19
C ARG A 55 2.64 -21.76 -15.42
N PRO A 56 1.96 -22.94 -15.47
CA PRO A 56 2.42 -24.14 -14.77
C PRO A 56 3.79 -24.62 -15.22
N LYS A 57 4.09 -24.44 -16.51
CA LYS A 57 5.39 -24.72 -17.12
C LYS A 57 6.22 -23.44 -17.20
N ILE A 58 6.69 -22.99 -16.07
CA ILE A 58 7.58 -21.82 -15.98
C ILE A 58 9.03 -22.31 -15.87
N ASP A 59 9.95 -21.61 -16.54
CA ASP A 59 11.37 -21.83 -16.37
C ASP A 59 11.85 -21.30 -15.01
N THR A 60 12.92 -21.86 -14.47
CA THR A 60 13.44 -21.49 -13.15
C THR A 60 13.83 -20.01 -13.10
N HIS A 61 14.49 -19.50 -14.15
CA HIS A 61 14.89 -18.10 -14.22
C HIS A 61 13.70 -17.15 -14.28
N ASP A 62 12.66 -17.47 -15.08
CA ASP A 62 11.43 -16.64 -15.13
C ASP A 62 10.65 -16.69 -13.81
N TYR A 63 10.68 -17.84 -13.11
CA TYR A 63 10.10 -17.97 -11.76
C TYR A 63 10.80 -17.04 -10.76
N GLU A 64 12.12 -17.06 -10.71
CA GLU A 64 12.91 -16.22 -9.80
C GLU A 64 12.69 -14.73 -10.09
N THR A 65 12.66 -14.35 -11.37
CA THR A 65 12.37 -12.97 -11.78
C THR A 65 11.00 -12.52 -11.31
N LYS A 66 9.97 -13.36 -11.50
CA LYS A 66 8.60 -13.03 -11.06
C LYS A 66 8.47 -13.02 -9.55
N LYS A 67 9.13 -13.95 -8.85
CA LYS A 67 9.23 -13.95 -7.39
C LYS A 67 9.82 -12.64 -6.88
N ALA A 68 10.95 -12.19 -7.43
CA ALA A 68 11.57 -10.93 -7.05
C ALA A 68 10.66 -9.70 -7.29
N HIS A 69 9.87 -9.71 -8.37
CA HIS A 69 8.86 -8.67 -8.61
C HIS A 69 7.73 -8.70 -7.56
N ILE A 70 7.24 -9.87 -7.21
CA ILE A 70 6.21 -10.06 -6.18
C ILE A 70 6.72 -9.56 -4.83
N GLU A 71 7.92 -9.95 -4.42
CA GLU A 71 8.55 -9.48 -3.18
C GLU A 71 8.67 -7.95 -3.16
N ARG A 72 9.10 -7.35 -4.27
CA ARG A 72 9.21 -5.88 -4.39
C ARG A 72 7.86 -5.19 -4.20
N PHE A 73 6.77 -5.73 -4.76
CA PHE A 73 5.43 -5.17 -4.59
C PHE A 73 4.92 -5.33 -3.15
N LEU A 74 5.14 -6.49 -2.54
CA LEU A 74 4.77 -6.76 -1.15
C LEU A 74 5.54 -5.88 -0.16
N ARG A 75 6.85 -5.71 -0.36
CA ARG A 75 7.68 -4.79 0.43
C ARG A 75 7.25 -3.32 0.23
N GLY A 76 6.70 -2.97 -0.92
CA GLY A 76 6.08 -1.67 -1.18
C GLY A 76 4.70 -1.48 -0.51
N GLY A 77 4.18 -2.50 0.17
CA GLY A 77 2.88 -2.49 0.85
C GLY A 77 1.68 -2.64 -0.08
N ASP A 78 1.87 -3.11 -1.32
CA ASP A 78 0.79 -3.43 -2.25
C ASP A 78 0.40 -4.91 -2.12
N LYS A 79 -0.88 -5.22 -2.33
CA LYS A 79 -1.36 -6.61 -2.45
C LYS A 79 -1.01 -7.16 -3.82
N VAL A 80 -0.73 -8.48 -3.89
CA VAL A 80 -0.42 -9.14 -5.16
C VAL A 80 -1.40 -10.26 -5.43
N LYS A 81 -2.13 -10.14 -6.55
CA LYS A 81 -2.97 -11.21 -7.11
C LYS A 81 -2.12 -12.02 -8.08
N VAL A 82 -1.82 -13.26 -7.72
CA VAL A 82 -1.10 -14.19 -8.59
C VAL A 82 -2.11 -15.02 -9.37
N THR A 83 -2.06 -14.92 -10.69
CA THR A 83 -2.96 -15.63 -11.60
C THR A 83 -2.18 -16.69 -12.37
N MET A 84 -2.47 -17.97 -12.11
CA MET A 84 -1.93 -19.10 -12.84
C MET A 84 -2.82 -19.40 -14.05
N MET A 85 -2.28 -19.27 -15.27
CA MET A 85 -3.02 -19.47 -16.51
C MET A 85 -2.73 -20.87 -17.08
N PHE A 86 -3.77 -21.70 -17.18
CA PHE A 86 -3.70 -23.03 -17.80
C PHE A 86 -4.03 -22.98 -19.28
N ARG A 87 -3.32 -23.76 -20.10
CA ARG A 87 -3.62 -23.95 -21.52
C ARG A 87 -4.19 -25.33 -21.78
N GLY A 88 -5.31 -25.41 -22.51
CA GLY A 88 -5.86 -26.64 -23.04
C GLY A 88 -5.82 -27.82 -22.05
N ARG A 89 -5.00 -28.82 -22.32
CA ARG A 89 -4.87 -30.04 -21.49
C ARG A 89 -4.33 -29.79 -20.07
N GLU A 90 -3.72 -28.66 -19.79
CA GLU A 90 -3.18 -28.35 -18.46
C GLU A 90 -4.31 -28.09 -17.44
N GLN A 91 -5.52 -27.72 -17.91
CA GLN A 91 -6.69 -27.55 -17.06
C GLN A 91 -7.15 -28.85 -16.40
N ALA A 92 -6.88 -30.00 -17.05
CA ALA A 92 -7.19 -31.31 -16.48
C ALA A 92 -6.26 -31.72 -15.31
N ARG A 93 -5.14 -30.98 -15.11
CA ARG A 93 -4.15 -31.25 -14.06
C ARG A 93 -3.81 -29.96 -13.30
N PRO A 94 -4.76 -29.42 -12.52
CA PRO A 94 -4.55 -28.17 -11.78
C PRO A 94 -3.51 -28.29 -10.65
N ASP A 95 -3.20 -29.53 -10.21
CA ASP A 95 -2.29 -29.80 -9.11
C ASP A 95 -0.89 -29.21 -9.32
N THR A 96 -0.40 -29.20 -10.57
CA THR A 96 0.91 -28.61 -10.90
C THR A 96 0.94 -27.10 -10.62
N GLY A 97 -0.14 -26.39 -11.00
CA GLY A 97 -0.29 -24.97 -10.72
C GLY A 97 -0.46 -24.69 -9.22
N TYR A 98 -1.24 -25.53 -8.53
CA TYR A 98 -1.44 -25.44 -7.10
C TYR A 98 -0.12 -25.55 -6.33
N ARG A 99 0.67 -26.60 -6.61
CA ARG A 99 1.99 -26.81 -5.97
C ARG A 99 2.93 -25.63 -6.21
N LEU A 100 2.92 -25.05 -7.40
CA LEU A 100 3.76 -23.90 -7.71
C LEU A 100 3.32 -22.65 -6.94
N LEU A 101 2.02 -22.41 -6.76
CA LEU A 101 1.50 -21.31 -5.97
C LEU A 101 1.78 -21.49 -4.48
N VAL A 102 1.67 -22.71 -3.95
CA VAL A 102 2.04 -23.02 -2.56
C VAL A 102 3.53 -22.79 -2.34
N LYS A 103 4.39 -23.30 -3.22
CA LYS A 103 5.84 -23.03 -3.17
C LYS A 103 6.13 -21.53 -3.19
N LEU A 104 5.45 -20.77 -4.04
CA LEU A 104 5.60 -19.31 -4.08
C LEU A 104 5.19 -18.66 -2.75
N ALA A 105 4.10 -19.11 -2.13
CA ALA A 105 3.66 -18.60 -0.84
C ALA A 105 4.68 -18.89 0.27
N GLU A 106 5.29 -20.07 0.28
CA GLU A 106 6.37 -20.44 1.19
C GLU A 106 7.61 -19.59 0.97
N ASP A 107 7.98 -19.37 -0.29
CA ASP A 107 9.15 -18.56 -0.67
C ASP A 107 9.03 -17.08 -0.29
N VAL A 108 7.82 -16.55 -0.11
CA VAL A 108 7.57 -15.13 0.22
C VAL A 108 6.99 -14.93 1.63
N VAL A 109 7.00 -15.96 2.48
CA VAL A 109 6.43 -15.95 3.84
C VAL A 109 6.99 -14.81 4.71
N ASP A 110 8.25 -14.42 4.50
CA ASP A 110 8.92 -13.36 5.25
C ASP A 110 8.30 -11.97 5.04
N CYS A 111 7.69 -11.75 3.87
CA CYS A 111 7.16 -10.43 3.49
C CYS A 111 5.65 -10.42 3.20
N ALA A 112 5.00 -11.60 3.16
CA ALA A 112 3.60 -11.73 2.83
C ALA A 112 2.85 -12.76 3.65
N THR A 113 1.54 -12.56 3.75
CA THR A 113 0.58 -13.52 4.27
C THR A 113 -0.40 -13.89 3.16
N VAL A 114 -0.81 -15.15 3.09
CA VAL A 114 -1.83 -15.61 2.15
C VAL A 114 -3.20 -15.11 2.62
N GLU A 115 -3.77 -14.15 1.90
CA GLU A 115 -5.12 -13.62 2.17
C GLU A 115 -6.19 -14.54 1.56
N PHE A 116 -5.98 -14.98 0.32
CA PHE A 116 -6.82 -15.98 -0.34
C PHE A 116 -5.96 -17.15 -0.84
N ALA A 117 -6.27 -18.34 -0.37
CA ALA A 117 -5.61 -19.56 -0.81
C ALA A 117 -5.81 -19.81 -2.32
N PRO A 118 -4.92 -20.56 -2.97
CA PRO A 118 -5.06 -20.90 -4.38
C PRO A 118 -6.43 -21.54 -4.67
N LYS A 119 -7.24 -20.90 -5.50
CA LYS A 119 -8.57 -21.38 -5.91
C LYS A 119 -8.71 -21.32 -7.43
N LEU A 120 -9.31 -22.37 -7.98
CA LEU A 120 -9.63 -22.43 -9.40
C LEU A 120 -10.77 -21.46 -9.71
N ASP A 121 -10.54 -20.56 -10.64
CA ASP A 121 -11.49 -19.59 -11.18
C ASP A 121 -11.55 -19.72 -12.70
N GLY A 122 -12.51 -20.49 -13.19
CA GLY A 122 -12.67 -20.83 -14.60
C GLY A 122 -11.43 -21.55 -15.17
N ARG A 123 -10.72 -20.89 -16.07
CA ARG A 123 -9.51 -21.42 -16.73
C ARG A 123 -8.21 -21.06 -15.98
N ASN A 124 -8.30 -20.35 -14.91
CA ASN A 124 -7.16 -19.85 -14.16
C ASN A 124 -7.23 -20.29 -12.72
N MET A 125 -6.11 -20.31 -12.03
CA MET A 125 -6.07 -20.45 -10.58
C MET A 125 -5.54 -19.15 -10.01
N VAL A 126 -6.22 -18.64 -8.99
CA VAL A 126 -5.93 -17.33 -8.40
C VAL A 126 -5.57 -17.49 -6.93
N MET A 127 -4.52 -16.80 -6.51
CA MET A 127 -4.10 -16.64 -5.12
C MET A 127 -3.87 -15.16 -4.84
N VAL A 128 -4.23 -14.68 -3.64
CA VAL A 128 -3.96 -13.31 -3.23
C VAL A 128 -3.03 -13.30 -2.04
N LEU A 129 -1.96 -12.55 -2.18
CA LEU A 129 -0.95 -12.30 -1.15
C LEU A 129 -1.12 -10.87 -0.62
N ALA A 130 -1.19 -10.75 0.71
CA ALA A 130 -1.20 -9.48 1.40
C ALA A 130 0.17 -9.20 2.02
N PRO A 131 0.67 -7.95 2.00
CA PRO A 131 1.92 -7.59 2.65
C PRO A 131 1.80 -7.67 4.16
N THR A 132 2.82 -8.15 4.85
CA THR A 132 2.89 -8.20 6.31
C THR A 132 2.97 -6.79 6.91
N LYS A 133 3.69 -5.87 6.24
CA LYS A 133 3.80 -4.47 6.65
C LYS A 133 2.77 -3.60 5.95
N ARG A 134 2.17 -2.66 6.67
CA ARG A 134 1.26 -1.67 6.07
C ARG A 134 2.04 -0.73 5.14
N LYS A 135 1.41 -0.29 4.06
CA LYS A 135 2.04 0.58 3.05
C LYS A 135 2.64 1.86 3.63
N ASN A 136 2.01 2.44 4.66
CA ASN A 136 2.52 3.64 5.34
C ASN A 136 3.85 3.37 6.06
N GLU A 137 3.98 2.21 6.70
CA GLU A 137 5.20 1.77 7.38
C GLU A 137 6.30 1.46 6.38
N ALA A 138 5.97 0.76 5.29
CA ALA A 138 6.92 0.46 4.22
C ALA A 138 7.46 1.73 3.54
N VAL A 139 6.60 2.72 3.28
CA VAL A 139 7.00 4.02 2.71
C VAL A 139 7.85 4.83 3.69
N ALA A 140 7.52 4.82 4.99
CA ALA A 140 8.28 5.51 6.02
C ALA A 140 9.68 4.89 6.17
N GLU A 141 9.79 3.57 6.20
CA GLU A 141 11.05 2.82 6.28
C GLU A 141 11.93 3.08 5.04
N ALA A 142 11.33 3.07 3.84
CA ALA A 142 12.04 3.37 2.60
C ALA A 142 12.57 4.84 2.55
N ARG A 143 11.82 5.79 3.12
CA ARG A 143 12.28 7.19 3.25
C ARG A 143 13.42 7.31 4.25
N ALA A 144 13.31 6.68 5.40
CA ALA A 144 14.36 6.68 6.42
C ALA A 144 15.67 6.05 5.89
N ALA A 145 15.57 4.92 5.18
CA ALA A 145 16.72 4.27 4.55
C ALA A 145 17.41 5.15 3.50
N ARG A 146 16.64 5.88 2.68
CA ARG A 146 17.19 6.83 1.70
C ARG A 146 17.89 8.01 2.36
N GLN A 147 17.31 8.56 3.44
CA GLN A 147 17.93 9.66 4.18
C GLN A 147 19.23 9.23 4.86
N ALA A 148 19.25 8.03 5.46
CA ALA A 148 20.46 7.46 6.06
C ALA A 148 21.57 7.21 5.01
N ALA A 149 21.19 6.75 3.81
CA ALA A 149 22.15 6.56 2.72
C ALA A 149 22.73 7.90 2.20
N GLN A 150 21.91 8.95 2.13
CA GLN A 150 22.37 10.28 1.71
C GLN A 150 23.31 10.91 2.73
N SER A 151 23.00 10.82 4.02
CA SER A 151 23.88 11.37 5.08
C SER A 151 25.22 10.64 5.18
N SER A 152 25.27 9.34 4.86
CA SER A 152 26.52 8.59 4.82
C SER A 152 27.42 8.97 3.62
N VAL A 153 26.84 9.34 2.49
CA VAL A 153 27.57 9.81 1.31
C VAL A 153 28.14 11.22 1.55
N GLU A 154 27.37 12.13 2.15
CA GLU A 154 27.83 13.49 2.48
C GLU A 154 29.00 13.48 3.49
N ASN A 155 28.94 12.62 4.51
CA ASN A 155 30.05 12.47 5.47
C ASN A 155 31.32 11.87 4.85
N SER A 156 31.19 11.03 3.82
CA SER A 156 32.35 10.45 3.12
C SER A 156 33.07 11.47 2.24
N THR A 157 32.33 12.46 1.71
CA THR A 157 32.91 13.50 0.83
C THR A 157 33.63 14.61 1.60
N GLN A 158 33.29 14.82 2.89
CA GLN A 158 33.93 15.83 3.75
C GLN A 158 35.22 15.33 4.42
N ASN A 159 35.53 14.05 4.36
CA ASN A 159 36.69 13.46 5.06
C ASN A 159 37.79 12.98 4.09
N SER A 160 37.97 13.63 2.92
CA SER A 160 39.15 13.48 2.06
C SER A 160 40.15 14.57 2.45
N PRO A 161 41.24 14.24 3.15
CA PRO A 161 42.32 15.20 3.42
C PRO A 161 43.10 15.51 2.14
N GLU A 162 43.40 16.80 1.93
CA GLU A 162 44.43 17.27 0.99
C GLU A 162 45.80 16.71 1.32
#